data_78e5d8a9c7969632f21eb09d3504c96d
#
_entry.id   78e5d8a9c7969632f21eb09d3504c96d
#
_cell.length_a   1.000
_cell.length_b   1.000
_cell.length_c   1.000
_cell.angle_alpha   90.00
_cell.angle_beta   90.00
_cell.angle_gamma   90.00
#
_symmetry.space_group_name_H-M   'P 1'
#
loop_
_entity.id
_entity.type
_entity.pdbx_description
1 polymer ?
#
loop_
_entity_poly.entity_id
_entity_poly.type
_entity_poly.pdbx_seq_one_letter_code
_entity_poly.pdbx_strand_id
1 'polypeptide(L)'
;MLVPPQEEMKICSFLWVYYGYPTASYEGINVEEMRYHCGAMLAKRDAGSNVHPDLIAGVPDSGIAHAIGYANESKVPFARPFIKYTPTWPRSFMPTNQEQRNLIARMKLIPVQALIDQKKLLLIDELHRARYAAP
;
A
#
# COMPACT_ATOMS: atom_id res chain seq x y z
N MET A 1 -32.62 -11.96 14.33
CA MET A 1 -31.43 -12.68 13.83
C MET A 1 -31.57 -12.77 12.33
N LEU A 2 -30.62 -12.26 11.58
CA LEU A 2 -30.74 -12.13 10.11
C LEU A 2 -30.28 -13.40 9.37
N VAL A 3 -29.26 -14.08 9.90
CA VAL A 3 -28.73 -15.33 9.33
C VAL A 3 -28.35 -16.26 10.50
N PRO A 4 -28.69 -17.56 10.45
CA PRO A 4 -28.21 -18.51 11.44
C PRO A 4 -26.69 -18.70 11.37
N PRO A 5 -26.04 -19.10 12.46
CA PRO A 5 -24.63 -19.45 12.44
C PRO A 5 -24.37 -20.58 11.42
N GLN A 6 -23.26 -20.47 10.70
CA GLN A 6 -22.82 -21.51 9.75
C GLN A 6 -21.70 -22.34 10.38
N GLU A 7 -21.52 -23.58 9.92
CA GLU A 7 -20.48 -24.48 10.44
C GLU A 7 -19.07 -24.00 10.07
N GLU A 8 -18.92 -23.34 8.93
CA GLU A 8 -17.62 -22.80 8.48
C GLU A 8 -17.45 -21.34 8.88
N MET A 9 -16.36 -21.06 9.58
CA MET A 9 -15.95 -19.71 9.90
C MET A 9 -15.37 -19.04 8.64
N LYS A 10 -15.95 -17.92 8.23
CA LYS A 10 -15.41 -17.09 7.14
C LYS A 10 -14.60 -15.94 7.72
N ILE A 11 -13.31 -15.93 7.43
CA ILE A 11 -12.39 -14.89 7.88
C ILE A 11 -12.15 -13.89 6.75
N CYS A 12 -12.29 -12.61 7.06
CA CYS A 12 -12.04 -11.55 6.10
C CYS A 12 -10.54 -11.24 6.01
N SER A 13 -9.96 -11.40 4.83
CA SER A 13 -8.53 -11.09 4.57
C SER A 13 -8.16 -9.63 4.84
N PHE A 14 -9.14 -8.72 4.94
CA PHE A 14 -8.96 -7.31 5.27
C PHE A 14 -8.25 -7.09 6.61
N LEU A 15 -8.36 -8.05 7.54
CA LEU A 15 -7.61 -8.03 8.80
C LEU A 15 -6.10 -7.92 8.57
N TRP A 16 -5.57 -8.67 7.63
CA TRP A 16 -4.13 -8.67 7.31
C TRP A 16 -3.75 -7.59 6.31
N VAL A 17 -4.56 -7.41 5.27
CA VAL A 17 -4.21 -6.52 4.16
C VAL A 17 -4.20 -5.05 4.59
N TYR A 18 -5.14 -4.63 5.44
CA TYR A 18 -5.30 -3.22 5.78
C TYR A 18 -5.42 -2.94 7.27
N TYR A 19 -6.36 -3.61 7.96
CA TYR A 19 -6.80 -3.19 9.30
C TYR A 19 -5.81 -3.55 10.40
N GLY A 20 -5.18 -4.73 10.33
CA GLY A 20 -4.33 -5.26 11.38
C GLY A 20 -3.09 -4.40 11.64
N TYR A 21 -2.69 -4.33 12.90
CA TYR A 21 -1.42 -3.71 13.25
C TYR A 21 -0.26 -4.61 12.83
N PRO A 22 0.86 -4.07 12.28
CA PRO A 22 1.92 -4.89 11.69
C PRO A 22 2.50 -5.99 12.59
N THR A 23 2.59 -5.75 13.90
CA THR A 23 3.12 -6.73 14.86
C THR A 23 2.07 -7.75 15.33
N ALA A 24 0.80 -7.57 14.97
CA ALA A 24 -0.27 -8.48 15.36
C ALA A 24 -0.26 -9.76 14.50
N SER A 25 -0.78 -10.84 15.09
CA SER A 25 -1.03 -12.09 14.37
C SER A 25 -2.48 -12.51 14.58
N TYR A 26 -3.12 -12.96 13.52
CA TYR A 26 -4.46 -13.52 13.53
C TYR A 26 -4.38 -14.93 12.93
N GLU A 27 -5.01 -15.91 13.56
CA GLU A 27 -4.97 -17.31 13.13
C GLU A 27 -3.53 -17.83 12.86
N GLY A 28 -2.57 -17.39 13.69
CA GLY A 28 -1.17 -17.78 13.55
C GLY A 28 -0.39 -17.09 12.43
N ILE A 29 -1.02 -16.20 11.66
CA ILE A 29 -0.39 -15.47 10.55
C ILE A 29 -0.11 -14.03 10.98
N ASN A 30 1.16 -13.61 10.91
CA ASN A 30 1.57 -12.24 11.20
C ASN A 30 1.14 -11.29 10.06
N VAL A 31 0.69 -10.08 10.45
CA VAL A 31 0.18 -9.08 9.51
C VAL A 31 1.27 -8.57 8.55
N GLU A 32 2.44 -8.24 9.07
CA GLU A 32 3.55 -7.70 8.25
C GLU A 32 4.08 -8.75 7.26
N GLU A 33 4.26 -9.98 7.71
CA GLU A 33 4.69 -11.10 6.87
C GLU A 33 3.70 -11.38 5.75
N MET A 34 2.40 -11.37 6.07
CA MET A 34 1.36 -11.56 5.08
C MET A 34 1.38 -10.45 4.00
N ARG A 35 1.63 -9.21 4.38
CA ARG A 35 1.76 -8.09 3.44
C ARG A 35 2.98 -8.26 2.52
N TYR A 36 4.09 -8.74 3.04
CA TYR A 36 5.26 -9.08 2.19
C TYR A 36 4.92 -10.16 1.18
N HIS A 37 4.22 -11.21 1.60
CA HIS A 37 3.77 -12.26 0.69
C HIS A 37 2.82 -11.74 -0.40
N CYS A 38 1.88 -10.86 -0.04
CA CYS A 38 1.01 -10.21 -1.02
C CYS A 38 1.81 -9.43 -2.06
N GLY A 39 2.79 -8.64 -1.63
CA GLY A 39 3.67 -7.90 -2.52
C GLY A 39 4.48 -8.81 -3.46
N ALA A 40 5.04 -9.89 -2.94
CA ALA A 40 5.77 -10.87 -3.75
C ALA A 40 4.87 -11.56 -4.79
N MET A 41 3.63 -11.90 -4.43
CA MET A 41 2.66 -12.48 -5.35
C MET A 41 2.27 -11.51 -6.47
N LEU A 42 2.15 -10.21 -6.15
CA LEU A 42 1.94 -9.16 -7.15
C LEU A 42 3.09 -9.10 -8.14
N ALA A 43 4.33 -9.09 -7.66
CA ALA A 43 5.51 -9.05 -8.52
C ALA A 43 5.58 -10.27 -9.46
N LYS A 44 5.26 -11.46 -8.97
CA LYS A 44 5.17 -12.67 -9.81
C LYS A 44 4.11 -12.55 -10.90
N ARG A 45 2.94 -12.02 -10.57
CA ARG A 45 1.87 -11.80 -11.54
C ARG A 45 2.29 -10.79 -12.60
N ASP A 46 2.98 -9.74 -12.22
CA ASP A 46 3.38 -8.66 -13.11
C ASP A 46 4.67 -8.94 -13.89
N ALA A 47 5.36 -10.05 -13.63
CA ALA A 47 6.62 -10.42 -14.28
C ALA A 47 6.55 -10.52 -15.82
N GLY A 48 5.35 -10.78 -16.37
CA GLY A 48 5.10 -10.79 -17.82
C GLY A 48 4.64 -9.46 -18.41
N SER A 49 4.54 -8.41 -17.60
CA SER A 49 4.09 -7.09 -18.05
C SER A 49 5.22 -6.31 -18.73
N ASN A 50 4.86 -5.40 -19.65
CA ASN A 50 5.82 -4.50 -20.28
C ASN A 50 6.18 -3.27 -19.41
N VAL A 51 5.88 -3.33 -18.13
CA VAL A 51 6.15 -2.23 -17.19
C VAL A 51 7.50 -2.47 -16.53
N HIS A 52 8.44 -1.59 -16.79
CA HIS A 52 9.80 -1.63 -16.22
C HIS A 52 10.02 -0.38 -15.35
N PRO A 53 9.71 -0.43 -14.06
CA PRO A 53 9.96 0.67 -13.15
C PRO A 53 11.44 0.73 -12.75
N ASP A 54 11.93 1.94 -12.51
CA ASP A 54 13.27 2.17 -11.99
C ASP A 54 13.30 2.00 -10.45
N LEU A 55 12.14 2.17 -9.81
CA LEU A 55 12.01 2.20 -8.36
C LEU A 55 10.64 1.72 -7.90
N ILE A 56 10.62 0.90 -6.88
CA ILE A 56 9.40 0.51 -6.17
C ILE A 56 9.20 1.42 -4.96
N ALA A 57 7.99 1.88 -4.77
CA ALA A 57 7.60 2.72 -3.64
C ALA A 57 6.26 2.26 -3.05
N GLY A 58 6.09 2.40 -1.74
CA GLY A 58 4.82 2.16 -1.07
C GLY A 58 4.14 3.47 -0.68
N VAL A 59 2.82 3.48 -0.72
CA VAL A 59 2.06 4.57 -0.10
C VAL A 59 2.24 4.49 1.42
N PRO A 60 2.78 5.53 2.06
CA PRO A 60 2.98 5.52 3.51
C PRO A 60 1.66 5.59 4.30
N ASP A 61 1.49 4.80 5.37
CA ASP A 61 2.44 3.75 5.84
C ASP A 61 1.99 2.36 5.40
N SER A 62 0.72 2.20 5.03
CA SER A 62 0.04 0.92 4.80
C SER A 62 0.59 0.13 3.60
N GLY A 63 0.95 0.80 2.52
CA GLY A 63 1.52 0.17 1.33
C GLY A 63 2.99 -0.22 1.43
N ILE A 64 3.71 0.19 2.49
CA ILE A 64 5.16 -0.01 2.60
C ILE A 64 5.53 -1.49 2.61
N ALA A 65 4.89 -2.29 3.44
CA ALA A 65 5.19 -3.72 3.56
C ALA A 65 4.95 -4.48 2.23
N HIS A 66 3.85 -4.17 1.56
CA HIS A 66 3.54 -4.71 0.24
C HIS A 66 4.62 -4.33 -0.79
N ALA A 67 5.06 -3.07 -0.78
CA ALA A 67 6.10 -2.59 -1.69
C ALA A 67 7.46 -3.24 -1.43
N ILE A 68 7.83 -3.49 -0.17
CA ILE A 68 9.05 -4.22 0.18
C ILE A 68 8.97 -5.65 -0.36
N GLY A 69 7.85 -6.35 -0.14
CA GLY A 69 7.64 -7.70 -0.68
C GLY A 69 7.74 -7.76 -2.20
N TYR A 70 7.16 -6.78 -2.89
CA TYR A 70 7.26 -6.63 -4.34
C TYR A 70 8.69 -6.40 -4.80
N ALA A 71 9.42 -5.47 -4.17
CA ALA A 71 10.79 -5.15 -4.51
C ALA A 71 11.74 -6.34 -4.31
N ASN A 72 11.56 -7.08 -3.21
CA ASN A 72 12.35 -8.27 -2.90
C ASN A 72 12.16 -9.37 -3.96
N GLU A 73 10.97 -9.55 -4.49
CA GLU A 73 10.68 -10.54 -5.53
C GLU A 73 11.13 -10.06 -6.92
N SER A 74 10.77 -8.84 -7.31
CA SER A 74 11.07 -8.28 -8.63
C SER A 74 12.53 -7.90 -8.83
N LYS A 75 13.31 -7.80 -7.73
CA LYS A 75 14.71 -7.30 -7.72
C LYS A 75 14.87 -5.84 -8.17
N VAL A 76 13.78 -5.09 -8.24
CA VAL A 76 13.80 -3.65 -8.46
C VAL A 76 14.02 -2.92 -7.13
N PRO A 77 14.89 -1.92 -7.05
CA PRO A 77 15.18 -1.21 -5.79
C PRO A 77 13.92 -0.61 -5.14
N PHE A 78 13.82 -0.74 -3.81
CA PHE A 78 12.81 -0.06 -3.01
C PHE A 78 13.36 1.26 -2.47
N ALA A 79 12.53 2.32 -2.50
CA ALA A 79 12.80 3.56 -1.78
C ALA A 79 11.51 4.18 -1.24
N ARG A 80 11.67 5.24 -0.44
CA ARG A 80 10.56 5.99 0.14
C ARG A 80 10.51 7.41 -0.45
N PRO A 81 10.03 7.57 -1.68
CA PRO A 81 9.94 8.89 -2.32
C PRO A 81 8.85 9.78 -1.72
N PHE A 82 7.98 9.23 -0.90
CA PHE A 82 6.97 9.98 -0.16
C PHE A 82 7.10 9.72 1.32
N ILE A 83 7.20 10.80 2.09
CA ILE A 83 7.27 10.76 3.55
C ILE A 83 5.97 11.30 4.12
N LYS A 84 5.37 10.53 5.02
CA LYS A 84 4.16 10.95 5.71
C LYS A 84 4.49 11.94 6.83
N TYR A 85 3.84 13.09 6.79
CA TYR A 85 3.90 14.06 7.88
C TYR A 85 2.83 13.74 8.94
N THR A 86 3.26 13.18 10.05
CA THR A 86 2.37 12.67 11.11
C THR A 86 1.77 13.71 12.05
N PRO A 87 2.37 14.90 12.30
CA PRO A 87 1.85 15.85 13.29
C PRO A 87 0.51 16.50 12.95
N THR A 88 0.04 16.39 11.70
CA THR A 88 -1.19 17.05 11.25
C THR A 88 -2.25 16.07 10.78
N TRP A 89 -3.49 16.26 11.24
CA TRP A 89 -4.77 15.71 10.77
C TRP A 89 -4.90 14.18 10.73
N PRO A 90 -5.94 13.60 11.34
CA PRO A 90 -6.02 12.15 11.49
C PRO A 90 -6.18 11.39 10.16
N ARG A 91 -7.07 11.80 9.23
CA ARG A 91 -7.29 11.09 7.96
C ARG A 91 -7.67 12.06 6.83
N SER A 92 -7.01 11.95 5.68
CA SER A 92 -7.18 12.88 4.54
C SER A 92 -8.51 12.73 3.80
N PHE A 93 -9.20 11.61 3.95
CA PHE A 93 -10.47 11.35 3.26
C PHE A 93 -11.71 11.77 4.05
N MET A 94 -11.56 12.19 5.31
CA MET A 94 -12.69 12.58 6.17
C MET A 94 -13.36 13.92 5.81
N PRO A 95 -12.66 14.96 5.31
CA PRO A 95 -13.32 16.19 4.90
C PRO A 95 -14.27 15.97 3.73
N THR A 96 -15.43 16.58 3.78
CA THR A 96 -16.46 16.52 2.73
C THR A 96 -16.08 17.34 1.49
N ASN A 97 -15.30 18.41 1.67
CA ASN A 97 -14.87 19.30 0.61
C ASN A 97 -13.61 18.77 -0.10
N GLN A 98 -13.63 18.74 -1.46
CA GLN A 98 -12.53 18.25 -2.28
C GLN A 98 -11.26 19.11 -2.15
N GLU A 99 -11.40 20.44 -2.04
CA GLU A 99 -10.27 21.34 -1.89
C GLU A 99 -9.51 21.09 -0.58
N GLN A 100 -10.25 20.87 0.51
CA GLN A 100 -9.66 20.50 1.80
C GLN A 100 -8.96 19.15 1.73
N ARG A 101 -9.54 18.15 1.06
CA ARG A 101 -8.88 16.85 0.84
C ARG A 101 -7.57 16.99 0.08
N ASN A 102 -7.57 17.80 -0.99
CA ASN A 102 -6.38 18.05 -1.79
C ASN A 102 -5.29 18.79 -0.99
N LEU A 103 -5.68 19.78 -0.19
CA LEU A 103 -4.76 20.50 0.69
C LEU A 103 -4.13 19.55 1.72
N ILE A 104 -4.96 18.76 2.39
CA ILE A 104 -4.50 17.78 3.39
C ILE A 104 -3.58 16.73 2.76
N ALA A 105 -3.90 16.23 1.57
CA ALA A 105 -3.06 15.27 0.86
C ALA A 105 -1.68 15.84 0.56
N ARG A 106 -1.61 17.08 0.07
CA ARG A 106 -0.33 17.79 -0.19
C ARG A 106 0.49 18.01 1.07
N MET A 107 -0.16 18.29 2.20
CA MET A 107 0.52 18.49 3.47
C MET A 107 1.00 17.17 4.12
N LYS A 108 0.28 16.08 3.87
CA LYS A 108 0.59 14.79 4.49
C LYS A 108 1.68 14.00 3.81
N LEU A 109 1.76 14.08 2.50
CA LEU A 109 2.75 13.34 1.72
C LEU A 109 3.77 14.32 1.16
N ILE A 110 4.94 14.35 1.77
CA ILE A 110 6.05 15.20 1.34
C ILE A 110 6.90 14.41 0.36
N PRO A 111 7.02 14.86 -0.91
CA PRO A 111 7.86 14.21 -1.89
C PRO A 111 9.35 14.47 -1.62
N VAL A 112 10.17 13.45 -1.79
CA VAL A 112 11.62 13.54 -1.79
C VAL A 112 12.09 13.67 -3.24
N GLN A 113 12.28 14.92 -3.71
CA GLN A 113 12.54 15.22 -5.11
C GLN A 113 13.71 14.41 -5.69
N ALA A 114 14.81 14.30 -4.96
CA ALA A 114 15.99 13.54 -5.37
C ALA A 114 15.74 12.05 -5.67
N LEU A 115 14.66 11.48 -5.13
CA LEU A 115 14.26 10.08 -5.38
C LEU A 115 13.25 9.93 -6.52
N ILE A 116 12.66 11.04 -6.96
CA ILE A 116 11.57 11.05 -7.95
C ILE A 116 12.09 11.49 -9.32
N ASP A 117 12.99 12.48 -9.35
CA ASP A 117 13.44 13.10 -10.58
C ASP A 117 13.94 12.08 -11.60
N GLN A 118 13.39 12.15 -12.80
CA GLN A 118 13.72 11.32 -13.97
C GLN A 118 13.61 9.81 -13.75
N LYS A 119 12.79 9.36 -12.78
CA LYS A 119 12.57 7.93 -12.50
C LYS A 119 11.12 7.53 -12.73
N LYS A 120 10.95 6.32 -13.26
CA LYS A 120 9.66 5.65 -13.34
C LYS A 120 9.39 4.95 -12.00
N LEU A 121 8.42 5.43 -11.27
CA LEU A 121 8.03 4.86 -9.99
C LEU A 121 6.87 3.89 -10.18
N LEU A 122 6.98 2.70 -9.59
CA LEU A 122 5.82 1.84 -9.34
C LEU A 122 5.36 2.07 -7.90
N LEU A 123 4.19 2.68 -7.76
CA LEU A 123 3.59 2.97 -6.46
C LEU A 123 2.64 1.84 -6.07
N ILE A 124 2.89 1.24 -4.91
CA ILE A 124 2.11 0.13 -4.37
C ILE A 124 1.33 0.58 -3.15
N ASP A 125 0.06 0.19 -3.11
CA ASP A 125 -0.84 0.41 -1.99
C ASP A 125 -1.56 -0.91 -1.64
N GLU A 126 -2.23 -0.96 -0.49
CA GLU A 126 -2.96 -2.13 -0.02
C GLU A 126 -4.25 -2.41 -0.80
N LEU A 127 -4.83 -1.41 -1.45
CA LEU A 127 -6.06 -1.56 -2.22
C LEU A 127 -5.77 -1.57 -3.72
N HIS A 128 -6.08 -2.67 -4.38
CA HIS A 128 -6.04 -2.82 -5.82
C HIS A 128 -7.08 -1.93 -6.55
N ARG A 129 -6.81 -0.65 -6.62
CA ARG A 129 -7.30 0.20 -7.69
C ARG A 129 -6.11 0.95 -8.29
N ALA A 130 -5.30 0.22 -9.05
CA ALA A 130 -4.41 0.86 -9.99
C ALA A 130 -5.27 1.60 -11.03
N ARG A 131 -5.63 2.83 -10.74
CA ARG A 131 -5.96 3.79 -11.78
C ARG A 131 -4.61 4.28 -12.30
N TYR A 132 -4.22 3.77 -13.45
CA TYR A 132 -3.17 4.39 -14.24
C TYR A 132 -3.59 5.84 -14.46
N ALA A 133 -2.95 6.79 -13.79
CA ALA A 133 -2.93 8.15 -14.26
C ALA A 133 -1.96 8.17 -15.44
N ALA A 134 -2.49 8.15 -16.66
CA ALA A 134 -1.72 8.51 -17.84
C ALA A 134 -1.32 10.00 -17.73
N PRO A 135 -0.15 10.38 -18.31
CA PRO A 135 0.36 11.74 -18.30
C PRO A 135 -0.61 12.74 -18.95
#